data_1a72f0ae669b560b1e3fafc6595224e7
#
_entry.id   1a72f0ae669b560b1e3fafc6595224e7
#
_cell.length_a   1.000
_cell.length_b   1.000
_cell.length_c   1.000
_cell.angle_alpha   90.00
_cell.angle_beta   90.00
_cell.angle_gamma   90.00
#
_symmetry.space_group_name_H-M   'P 1'
#
loop_
_entity.id
_entity.type
_entity.pdbx_description
1 polymer ?
#
loop_
_entity_poly.entity_id
_entity_poly.type
_entity_poly.pdbx_seq_one_letter_code
_entity_poly.pdbx_strand_id
1 'polypeptide(L)'
;MAQQKLSMVRLSERDLDFLVEAAYPDMVDKVRLKQVLREDEEFRNSFIADEKIFRRLMDEEEIFLKISPVLFFEILLRRIARDLKEVRFTIEKSGTMKIPIFDTKEVAEFLTREPLLDYLADMLSSFTRIESYTLSFEARKGIWDKIRFTDLDIFSLISICDLVEEEYRLGFYKRIADICLFILGIFPDYAEREYRYPFSGQVRPPMRGKMRIRPEDYEKEGRRFYKLAAEHHSAREMELSDVFWDLHENFQKAKKPLNFIAEHYLLYKRSKFFG
;
A
#
# COMPACT_ATOMS: atom_id res chain seq x y z
N MET A 1 11.00 25.17 8.90
CA MET A 1 10.59 23.77 9.21
C MET A 1 11.03 22.92 8.05
N ALA A 2 11.81 21.88 8.30
CA ALA A 2 12.47 21.10 7.26
C ALA A 2 11.43 20.36 6.40
N GLN A 3 11.45 20.64 5.10
CA GLN A 3 10.76 19.87 4.08
C GLN A 3 11.21 18.41 4.18
N GLN A 4 10.33 17.57 4.65
CA GLN A 4 10.56 16.12 4.61
C GLN A 4 10.29 15.68 3.17
N LYS A 5 11.36 15.62 2.35
CA LYS A 5 11.32 14.91 1.09
C LYS A 5 10.86 13.48 1.37
N LEU A 6 9.79 13.03 0.71
CA LEU A 6 9.28 11.65 0.82
C LEU A 6 10.24 10.62 0.19
N SER A 7 11.28 11.07 -0.51
CA SER A 7 12.30 10.23 -1.11
C SER A 7 13.47 9.99 -0.16
N MET A 8 13.21 9.37 0.98
CA MET A 8 14.18 8.59 1.75
C MET A 8 13.39 7.75 2.74
N VAL A 9 13.12 6.51 2.40
CA VAL A 9 12.88 5.49 3.42
C VAL A 9 14.12 5.51 4.30
N ARG A 10 14.06 6.22 5.41
CA ARG A 10 15.16 6.25 6.37
C ARG A 10 15.20 4.89 7.02
N LEU A 11 16.10 4.04 6.54
CA LEU A 11 16.39 2.76 7.16
C LEU A 11 16.73 2.98 8.64
N SER A 12 16.02 2.31 9.51
CA SER A 12 16.36 2.30 10.94
C SER A 12 17.64 1.51 11.17
N GLU A 13 18.25 1.64 12.35
CA GLU A 13 19.41 0.81 12.70
C GLU A 13 19.10 -0.69 12.59
N ARG A 14 17.91 -1.09 13.00
CA ARG A 14 17.46 -2.49 12.90
C ARG A 14 17.35 -2.96 11.44
N ASP A 15 16.88 -2.08 10.54
CA ASP A 15 16.81 -2.37 9.11
C ASP A 15 18.19 -2.61 8.54
N LEU A 16 19.16 -1.74 8.88
CA LEU A 16 20.55 -1.85 8.44
C LEU A 16 21.22 -3.10 9.01
N ASP A 17 20.97 -3.43 10.28
CA ASP A 17 21.48 -4.65 10.90
C ASP A 17 20.98 -5.90 10.15
N PHE A 18 19.69 -5.95 9.90
CA PHE A 18 19.08 -7.06 9.17
C PHE A 18 19.66 -7.20 7.76
N LEU A 19 19.74 -6.10 6.99
CA LEU A 19 20.27 -6.11 5.63
C LEU A 19 21.70 -6.62 5.58
N VAL A 20 22.57 -6.11 6.45
CA VAL A 20 23.98 -6.50 6.49
C VAL A 20 24.14 -7.96 6.92
N GLU A 21 23.40 -8.41 7.94
CA GLU A 21 23.45 -9.80 8.42
C GLU A 21 22.90 -10.80 7.41
N ALA A 22 21.83 -10.43 6.68
CA ALA A 22 21.24 -11.28 5.66
C ALA A 22 22.16 -11.47 4.45
N ALA A 23 22.85 -10.43 4.00
CA ALA A 23 23.69 -10.48 2.81
C ALA A 23 25.13 -10.97 3.12
N TYR A 24 25.71 -10.49 4.21
CA TYR A 24 27.13 -10.70 4.57
C TYR A 24 27.31 -10.96 6.08
N PRO A 25 26.88 -12.13 6.62
CA PRO A 25 26.95 -12.41 8.05
C PRO A 25 28.38 -12.37 8.61
N ASP A 26 29.37 -12.80 7.81
CA ASP A 26 30.78 -12.89 8.22
C ASP A 26 31.60 -11.62 7.95
N MET A 27 30.97 -10.53 7.54
CA MET A 27 31.66 -9.29 7.24
C MET A 27 32.26 -8.65 8.49
N VAL A 28 33.55 -8.30 8.43
CA VAL A 28 34.26 -7.70 9.56
C VAL A 28 33.88 -6.23 9.74
N ASP A 29 33.79 -5.46 8.66
CA ASP A 29 33.47 -4.01 8.70
C ASP A 29 32.01 -3.73 8.36
N LYS A 30 31.11 -4.15 9.24
CA LYS A 30 29.66 -3.91 9.11
C LYS A 30 29.30 -2.42 9.21
N VAL A 31 30.10 -1.63 9.94
CA VAL A 31 29.84 -0.20 10.16
C VAL A 31 29.99 0.58 8.85
N ARG A 32 31.06 0.31 8.11
CA ARG A 32 31.29 0.95 6.80
C ARG A 32 30.19 0.61 5.79
N LEU A 33 29.76 -0.65 5.74
CA LEU A 33 28.68 -1.06 4.83
C LEU A 33 27.37 -0.36 5.18
N LYS A 34 27.00 -0.24 6.47
CA LYS A 34 25.83 0.51 6.90
C LYS A 34 25.89 1.99 6.49
N GLN A 35 27.07 2.58 6.57
CA GLN A 35 27.26 3.97 6.14
C GLN A 35 27.02 4.11 4.63
N VAL A 36 27.57 3.23 3.80
CA VAL A 36 27.33 3.23 2.35
C VAL A 36 25.83 3.06 2.04
N LEU A 37 25.15 2.14 2.72
CA LEU A 37 23.71 1.95 2.54
C LEU A 37 22.87 3.19 2.90
N ARG A 38 23.36 4.06 3.79
CA ARG A 38 22.69 5.33 4.10
C ARG A 38 22.97 6.43 3.07
N GLU A 39 24.16 6.48 2.55
CA GLU A 39 24.66 7.58 1.72
C GLU A 39 24.43 7.36 0.22
N ASP A 40 24.47 6.12 -0.25
CA ASP A 40 24.34 5.74 -1.65
C ASP A 40 22.98 5.06 -1.91
N GLU A 41 22.07 5.81 -2.52
CA GLU A 41 20.72 5.34 -2.82
C GLU A 41 20.69 4.23 -3.88
N GLU A 42 21.50 4.36 -4.93
CA GLU A 42 21.55 3.37 -6.01
C GLU A 42 22.09 2.03 -5.49
N PHE A 43 23.17 2.10 -4.71
CA PHE A 43 23.75 0.93 -4.05
C PHE A 43 22.74 0.29 -3.10
N ARG A 44 22.07 1.09 -2.25
CA ARG A 44 21.04 0.62 -1.33
C ARG A 44 19.90 -0.11 -2.05
N ASN A 45 19.36 0.47 -3.12
CA ASN A 45 18.26 -0.11 -3.90
C ASN A 45 18.66 -1.43 -4.54
N SER A 46 19.88 -1.49 -5.10
CA SER A 46 20.45 -2.74 -5.63
C SER A 46 20.66 -3.79 -4.54
N PHE A 47 21.13 -3.36 -3.35
CA PHE A 47 21.38 -4.23 -2.21
C PHE A 47 20.08 -4.84 -1.65
N ILE A 48 19.03 -4.02 -1.45
CA ILE A 48 17.71 -4.49 -0.98
C ILE A 48 17.09 -5.50 -1.96
N ALA A 49 17.40 -5.41 -3.24
CA ALA A 49 16.93 -6.34 -4.26
C ALA A 49 17.66 -7.69 -4.28
N ASP A 50 18.66 -7.92 -3.40
CA ASP A 50 19.43 -9.18 -3.36
C ASP A 50 18.57 -10.37 -2.94
N GLU A 51 18.74 -11.49 -3.63
CA GLU A 51 18.03 -12.74 -3.38
C GLU A 51 18.21 -13.27 -1.96
N LYS A 52 19.39 -13.08 -1.36
CA LYS A 52 19.69 -13.56 0.01
C LYS A 52 18.84 -12.79 1.02
N ILE A 53 18.64 -11.51 0.81
CA ILE A 53 17.81 -10.66 1.68
C ILE A 53 16.36 -11.12 1.61
N PHE A 54 15.84 -11.35 0.39
CA PHE A 54 14.48 -11.85 0.21
C PHE A 54 14.28 -13.22 0.87
N ARG A 55 15.19 -14.17 0.68
CA ARG A 55 15.10 -15.49 1.32
C ARG A 55 15.12 -15.38 2.84
N ARG A 56 16.05 -14.60 3.39
CA ARG A 56 16.13 -14.37 4.84
C ARG A 56 14.85 -13.77 5.40
N LEU A 57 14.24 -12.80 4.65
CA LEU A 57 12.97 -12.19 5.01
C LEU A 57 11.83 -13.23 5.09
N MET A 58 11.75 -14.13 4.11
CA MET A 58 10.67 -15.13 4.04
C MET A 58 10.79 -16.23 5.10
N ASP A 59 12.02 -16.56 5.52
CA ASP A 59 12.33 -17.57 6.53
C ASP A 59 12.09 -17.06 7.97
N GLU A 60 11.98 -15.74 8.17
CA GLU A 60 11.84 -15.15 9.49
C GLU A 60 10.37 -15.11 9.93
N GLU A 61 10.06 -15.77 11.05
CA GLU A 61 8.68 -15.84 11.56
C GLU A 61 8.20 -14.53 12.18
N GLU A 62 9.09 -13.82 12.89
CA GLU A 62 8.78 -12.58 13.60
C GLU A 62 9.46 -11.35 12.95
N ILE A 63 9.34 -11.27 11.63
CA ILE A 63 10.08 -10.29 10.82
C ILE A 63 9.89 -8.84 11.28
N PHE A 64 8.69 -8.44 11.73
CA PHE A 64 8.41 -7.05 12.16
C PHE A 64 9.04 -6.70 13.53
N LEU A 65 9.58 -7.66 14.25
CA LEU A 65 10.45 -7.36 15.39
C LEU A 65 11.88 -6.97 14.94
N LYS A 66 12.28 -7.40 13.74
CA LYS A 66 13.65 -7.21 13.21
C LYS A 66 13.78 -6.06 12.23
N ILE A 67 12.73 -5.78 11.45
CA ILE A 67 12.74 -4.70 10.46
C ILE A 67 11.48 -3.86 10.52
N SER A 68 11.56 -2.69 9.89
CA SER A 68 10.39 -1.84 9.68
C SER A 68 9.42 -2.46 8.66
N PRO A 69 8.10 -2.23 8.81
CA PRO A 69 7.15 -2.65 7.78
C PRO A 69 7.42 -2.04 6.41
N VAL A 70 7.95 -0.83 6.34
CA VAL A 70 8.30 -0.19 5.06
C VAL A 70 9.37 -0.98 4.34
N LEU A 71 10.49 -1.32 5.00
CA LEU A 71 11.55 -2.14 4.40
C LEU A 71 11.02 -3.52 3.98
N PHE A 72 10.15 -4.13 4.80
CA PHE A 72 9.52 -5.41 4.45
C PHE A 72 8.80 -5.33 3.09
N PHE A 73 7.93 -4.33 2.91
CA PHE A 73 7.19 -4.20 1.65
C PHE A 73 8.06 -3.74 0.49
N GLU A 74 9.08 -2.92 0.74
CA GLU A 74 10.05 -2.55 -0.28
C GLU A 74 10.77 -3.78 -0.85
N ILE A 75 11.28 -4.68 0.00
CA ILE A 75 11.91 -5.94 -0.43
C ILE A 75 10.94 -6.76 -1.28
N LEU A 76 9.67 -6.88 -0.85
CA LEU A 76 8.65 -7.63 -1.60
C LEU A 76 8.36 -7.01 -2.96
N LEU A 77 8.18 -5.68 -3.03
CA LEU A 77 7.89 -4.97 -4.28
C LEU A 77 9.05 -5.07 -5.28
N ARG A 78 10.29 -4.92 -4.82
CA ARG A 78 11.50 -5.11 -5.66
C ARG A 78 11.62 -6.56 -6.16
N ARG A 79 11.29 -7.52 -5.30
CA ARG A 79 11.24 -8.94 -5.70
C ARG A 79 10.21 -9.17 -6.79
N ILE A 80 9.01 -8.64 -6.67
CA ILE A 80 7.95 -8.78 -7.67
C ILE A 80 8.32 -8.12 -8.99
N ALA A 81 8.92 -6.93 -8.96
CA ALA A 81 9.39 -6.28 -10.17
C ALA A 81 10.37 -7.17 -10.96
N ARG A 82 11.12 -8.04 -10.27
CA ARG A 82 11.97 -9.07 -10.88
C ARG A 82 11.15 -10.25 -11.38
N ASP A 83 10.33 -10.84 -10.51
CA ASP A 83 9.56 -12.06 -10.82
C ASP A 83 8.59 -11.85 -11.99
N LEU A 84 7.97 -10.67 -12.07
CA LEU A 84 7.07 -10.32 -13.18
C LEU A 84 7.77 -10.22 -14.55
N LYS A 85 9.10 -10.01 -14.58
CA LYS A 85 9.87 -10.07 -15.83
C LYS A 85 10.03 -11.50 -16.35
N GLU A 86 9.97 -12.48 -15.47
CA GLU A 86 10.14 -13.91 -15.78
C GLU A 86 8.78 -14.59 -16.07
N VAL A 87 7.69 -14.04 -15.53
CA VAL A 87 6.33 -14.60 -15.69
C VAL A 87 5.71 -14.08 -16.99
N ARG A 88 4.98 -14.95 -17.69
CA ARG A 88 4.37 -14.62 -18.98
C ARG A 88 3.00 -13.94 -18.89
N PHE A 89 2.30 -14.11 -17.77
CA PHE A 89 0.96 -13.54 -17.56
C PHE A 89 0.68 -13.38 -16.06
N THR A 90 -0.20 -12.44 -15.74
CA THR A 90 -0.86 -12.31 -14.43
C THR A 90 -2.28 -12.84 -14.53
N ILE A 91 -2.89 -13.16 -13.40
CA ILE A 91 -4.30 -13.61 -13.35
C ILE A 91 -5.15 -12.48 -12.79
N GLU A 92 -6.14 -12.06 -13.55
CA GLU A 92 -7.20 -11.21 -13.03
C GLU A 92 -8.44 -12.04 -12.71
N LYS A 93 -9.05 -11.75 -11.55
CA LYS A 93 -10.32 -12.38 -11.16
C LYS A 93 -11.46 -11.46 -11.58
N SER A 94 -12.39 -11.99 -12.34
CA SER A 94 -13.67 -11.35 -12.66
C SER A 94 -14.81 -12.25 -12.19
N GLY A 95 -15.33 -12.01 -10.98
CA GLY A 95 -16.22 -12.91 -10.30
C GLY A 95 -15.56 -14.27 -10.01
N THR A 96 -16.11 -15.35 -10.55
CA THR A 96 -15.55 -16.71 -10.44
C THR A 96 -14.52 -17.05 -11.52
N MET A 97 -14.39 -16.23 -12.56
CA MET A 97 -13.48 -16.47 -13.66
C MET A 97 -12.08 -15.95 -13.34
N LYS A 98 -11.05 -16.72 -13.75
CA LYS A 98 -9.65 -16.35 -13.74
C LYS A 98 -9.21 -16.08 -15.17
N ILE A 99 -8.87 -14.86 -15.48
CA ILE A 99 -8.50 -14.42 -16.83
C ILE A 99 -6.99 -14.15 -16.85
N PRO A 100 -6.20 -14.85 -17.70
CA PRO A 100 -4.78 -14.56 -17.85
C PRO A 100 -4.60 -13.25 -18.64
N ILE A 101 -3.78 -12.34 -18.11
CA ILE A 101 -3.44 -11.05 -18.73
C ILE A 101 -1.93 -11.01 -19.00
N PHE A 102 -1.52 -10.68 -20.23
CA PHE A 102 -0.15 -10.76 -20.69
C PHE A 102 0.58 -9.41 -20.65
N ASP A 103 0.39 -8.63 -19.60
CA ASP A 103 0.98 -7.31 -19.41
C ASP A 103 2.08 -7.26 -18.34
N THR A 104 2.65 -8.40 -17.98
CA THR A 104 3.62 -8.53 -16.89
C THR A 104 4.83 -7.62 -17.04
N LYS A 105 5.32 -7.41 -18.28
CA LYS A 105 6.44 -6.51 -18.56
C LYS A 105 6.09 -5.06 -18.23
N GLU A 106 4.91 -4.59 -18.67
CA GLU A 106 4.45 -3.23 -18.39
C GLU A 106 4.26 -2.99 -16.88
N VAL A 107 3.75 -4.00 -16.17
CA VAL A 107 3.60 -3.93 -14.70
C VAL A 107 4.97 -3.92 -14.02
N ALA A 108 5.93 -4.73 -14.49
CA ALA A 108 7.29 -4.72 -13.97
C ALA A 108 7.98 -3.38 -14.22
N GLU A 109 7.87 -2.81 -15.42
CA GLU A 109 8.41 -1.48 -15.75
C GLU A 109 7.75 -0.38 -14.91
N PHE A 110 6.45 -0.45 -14.68
CA PHE A 110 5.73 0.48 -13.81
C PHE A 110 6.29 0.49 -12.40
N LEU A 111 6.62 -0.70 -11.84
CA LEU A 111 7.22 -0.83 -10.50
C LEU A 111 8.69 -0.41 -10.43
N THR A 112 9.40 -0.25 -11.55
CA THR A 112 10.80 0.22 -11.51
C THR A 112 10.94 1.72 -11.26
N ARG A 113 9.85 2.46 -11.22
CA ARG A 113 9.83 3.89 -10.88
C ARG A 113 9.99 4.04 -9.37
N GLU A 114 11.18 4.46 -8.92
CA GLU A 114 11.52 4.54 -7.49
C GLU A 114 10.51 5.33 -6.66
N PRO A 115 10.04 6.55 -7.06
CA PRO A 115 9.06 7.28 -6.26
C PRO A 115 7.73 6.54 -6.08
N LEU A 116 7.32 5.75 -7.06
CA LEU A 116 6.11 4.94 -7.00
C LEU A 116 6.31 3.73 -6.09
N LEU A 117 7.45 3.04 -6.20
CA LEU A 117 7.78 1.88 -5.37
C LEU A 117 7.85 2.27 -3.89
N ASP A 118 8.54 3.37 -3.58
CA ASP A 118 8.65 3.92 -2.22
C ASP A 118 7.27 4.28 -1.66
N TYR A 119 6.44 4.92 -2.48
CA TYR A 119 5.07 5.26 -2.10
C TYR A 119 4.23 4.02 -1.78
N LEU A 120 4.29 2.98 -2.62
CA LEU A 120 3.56 1.73 -2.40
C LEU A 120 4.05 1.00 -1.15
N ALA A 121 5.35 1.00 -0.87
CA ALA A 121 5.91 0.41 0.35
C ALA A 121 5.43 1.16 1.60
N ASP A 122 5.44 2.49 1.60
CA ASP A 122 4.92 3.33 2.68
C ASP A 122 3.41 3.12 2.88
N MET A 123 2.65 3.13 1.79
CA MET A 123 1.21 2.89 1.80
C MET A 123 0.88 1.54 2.44
N LEU A 124 1.51 0.44 2.00
CA LEU A 124 1.30 -0.89 2.57
C LEU A 124 1.69 -0.95 4.05
N SER A 125 2.81 -0.31 4.42
CA SER A 125 3.27 -0.18 5.81
C SER A 125 2.21 0.47 6.69
N SER A 126 1.54 1.50 6.19
CA SER A 126 0.52 2.25 6.95
C SER A 126 -0.68 1.39 7.35
N PHE A 127 -0.93 0.28 6.66
CA PHE A 127 -2.02 -0.65 6.97
C PHE A 127 -1.62 -1.77 7.93
N THR A 128 -0.37 -1.88 8.34
CA THR A 128 0.04 -2.86 9.37
C THR A 128 -0.44 -2.49 10.76
N ARG A 129 -0.92 -1.27 10.95
CA ARG A 129 -1.53 -0.77 12.19
C ARG A 129 -2.84 -0.10 11.83
N ILE A 130 -3.95 -0.77 12.15
CA ILE A 130 -5.30 -0.21 11.96
C ILE A 130 -5.66 0.57 13.22
N GLU A 131 -5.94 1.85 13.07
CA GLU A 131 -6.35 2.72 14.16
C GLU A 131 -7.85 3.04 14.07
N SER A 132 -8.49 3.19 15.24
CA SER A 132 -9.86 3.66 15.33
C SER A 132 -9.88 5.08 15.86
N TYR A 133 -10.59 5.96 15.17
CA TYR A 133 -10.69 7.37 15.52
C TYR A 133 -12.10 7.72 15.97
N THR A 134 -12.19 8.66 16.89
CA THR A 134 -13.45 9.29 17.30
C THR A 134 -13.34 10.77 17.06
N LEU A 135 -14.09 11.30 16.10
CA LEU A 135 -14.24 12.73 15.90
C LEU A 135 -15.46 13.24 16.61
N SER A 136 -15.28 14.33 17.35
CA SER A 136 -16.38 15.10 17.94
C SER A 136 -16.59 16.36 17.10
N PHE A 137 -17.80 16.59 16.64
CA PHE A 137 -18.14 17.77 15.86
C PHE A 137 -19.44 18.39 16.41
N GLU A 138 -19.57 19.68 16.25
CA GLU A 138 -20.77 20.39 16.65
C GLU A 138 -21.84 20.23 15.57
N ALA A 139 -22.80 19.31 15.82
CA ALA A 139 -23.87 19.01 14.85
C ALA A 139 -24.89 20.17 14.77
N ARG A 140 -25.12 20.87 15.90
CA ARG A 140 -25.92 22.11 16.04
C ARG A 140 -25.35 22.91 17.19
N LYS A 141 -25.59 24.22 17.20
CA LYS A 141 -25.09 25.12 18.25
C LYS A 141 -25.30 24.54 19.64
N GLY A 142 -24.21 24.17 20.32
CA GLY A 142 -24.20 23.57 21.64
C GLY A 142 -24.48 22.05 21.69
N ILE A 143 -24.72 21.36 20.54
CA ILE A 143 -24.94 19.92 20.49
C ILE A 143 -23.78 19.26 19.79
N TRP A 144 -22.98 18.53 20.55
CA TRP A 144 -21.83 17.77 20.07
C TRP A 144 -22.22 16.33 19.78
N ASP A 145 -21.90 15.89 18.57
CA ASP A 145 -22.05 14.50 18.15
C ASP A 145 -20.68 13.87 17.97
N LYS A 146 -20.63 12.52 17.99
CA LYS A 146 -19.39 11.76 17.88
C LYS A 146 -19.52 10.73 16.78
N ILE A 147 -18.65 10.80 15.79
CA ILE A 147 -18.49 9.76 14.77
C ILE A 147 -17.29 8.91 15.16
N ARG A 148 -17.50 7.61 15.37
CA ARG A 148 -16.44 6.63 15.51
C ARG A 148 -16.28 5.90 14.17
N PHE A 149 -15.10 5.93 13.61
CA PHE A 149 -14.78 5.23 12.38
C PHE A 149 -13.43 4.51 12.52
N THR A 150 -13.28 3.43 11.76
CA THR A 150 -12.00 2.79 11.56
C THR A 150 -11.30 3.47 10.39
N ASP A 151 -9.99 3.44 10.41
CA ASP A 151 -9.13 3.95 9.35
C ASP A 151 -9.38 3.30 7.96
N LEU A 152 -10.23 2.27 7.91
CA LEU A 152 -10.65 1.58 6.68
C LEU A 152 -12.07 1.95 6.22
N ASP A 153 -12.78 2.83 6.91
CA ASP A 153 -14.17 3.20 6.56
C ASP A 153 -14.20 4.36 5.56
N ILE A 154 -14.23 4.02 4.28
CA ILE A 154 -14.22 4.99 3.17
C ILE A 154 -15.38 5.99 3.24
N PHE A 155 -16.59 5.54 3.61
CA PHE A 155 -17.75 6.44 3.64
C PHE A 155 -17.66 7.50 4.74
N SER A 156 -17.19 7.08 5.92
CA SER A 156 -16.94 8.02 6.99
C SER A 156 -15.85 9.01 6.61
N LEU A 157 -14.76 8.54 5.96
CA LEU A 157 -13.68 9.40 5.48
C LEU A 157 -14.16 10.38 4.41
N ILE A 158 -15.00 9.96 3.45
CA ILE A 158 -15.59 10.86 2.44
C ILE A 158 -16.46 11.91 3.12
N SER A 159 -17.33 11.50 4.04
CA SER A 159 -18.22 12.43 4.76
C SER A 159 -17.46 13.45 5.59
N ILE A 160 -16.36 13.04 6.23
CA ILE A 160 -15.49 13.95 6.98
C ILE A 160 -14.75 14.90 6.03
N CYS A 161 -14.25 14.37 4.92
CA CYS A 161 -13.56 15.16 3.90
C CYS A 161 -14.40 16.34 3.40
N ASP A 162 -15.71 16.15 3.25
CA ASP A 162 -16.64 17.20 2.83
C ASP A 162 -16.81 18.32 3.89
N LEU A 163 -16.51 18.03 5.16
CA LEU A 163 -16.59 18.98 6.27
C LEU A 163 -15.27 19.74 6.51
N VAL A 164 -14.16 19.27 5.92
CA VAL A 164 -12.83 19.86 6.10
C VAL A 164 -12.56 20.88 5.01
N GLU A 165 -11.87 21.98 5.33
CA GLU A 165 -11.43 22.96 4.35
C GLU A 165 -10.46 22.34 3.34
N GLU A 166 -10.53 22.82 2.08
CA GLU A 166 -9.79 22.21 0.95
C GLU A 166 -8.30 22.06 1.22
N GLU A 167 -7.67 23.02 1.85
CA GLU A 167 -6.22 23.01 2.14
C GLU A 167 -5.77 21.84 3.03
N TYR A 168 -6.68 21.22 3.80
CA TYR A 168 -6.39 20.09 4.68
C TYR A 168 -6.86 18.74 4.11
N ARG A 169 -7.44 18.71 2.91
CA ARG A 169 -8.05 17.49 2.35
C ARG A 169 -7.08 16.50 1.76
N LEU A 170 -5.84 16.89 1.46
CA LEU A 170 -4.86 15.97 0.83
C LEU A 170 -4.71 14.65 1.57
N GLY A 171 -4.63 14.70 2.90
CA GLY A 171 -4.51 13.48 3.72
C GLY A 171 -5.72 12.54 3.58
N PHE A 172 -6.93 13.10 3.47
CA PHE A 172 -8.16 12.33 3.24
C PHE A 172 -8.20 11.76 1.82
N TYR A 173 -7.88 12.55 0.80
CA TYR A 173 -7.83 12.10 -0.60
C TYR A 173 -6.87 10.93 -0.75
N LYS A 174 -5.63 11.09 -0.24
CA LYS A 174 -4.62 10.04 -0.20
C LYS A 174 -5.16 8.79 0.49
N ARG A 175 -5.67 8.92 1.74
CA ARG A 175 -6.09 7.76 2.53
C ARG A 175 -7.25 7.00 1.91
N ILE A 176 -8.27 7.68 1.38
CA ILE A 176 -9.40 7.04 0.69
C ILE A 176 -8.92 6.25 -0.53
N ALA A 177 -8.05 6.85 -1.35
CA ALA A 177 -7.50 6.20 -2.53
C ALA A 177 -6.64 4.99 -2.15
N ASP A 178 -5.79 5.11 -1.13
CA ASP A 178 -4.94 4.05 -0.60
C ASP A 178 -5.76 2.86 -0.08
N ILE A 179 -6.86 3.11 0.65
CA ILE A 179 -7.77 2.05 1.12
C ILE A 179 -8.36 1.29 -0.07
N CYS A 180 -8.80 2.00 -1.11
CA CYS A 180 -9.33 1.37 -2.30
C CYS A 180 -8.32 0.45 -2.97
N LEU A 181 -7.10 0.94 -3.15
CA LEU A 181 -6.01 0.17 -3.75
C LEU A 181 -5.59 -1.02 -2.86
N PHE A 182 -5.50 -0.80 -1.55
CA PHE A 182 -5.15 -1.83 -0.56
C PHE A 182 -6.19 -2.96 -0.52
N ILE A 183 -7.47 -2.62 -0.44
CA ILE A 183 -8.54 -3.64 -0.40
C ILE A 183 -8.55 -4.47 -1.68
N LEU A 184 -8.51 -3.83 -2.85
CA LEU A 184 -8.53 -4.54 -4.12
C LEU A 184 -7.21 -5.26 -4.42
N GLY A 185 -6.09 -4.78 -3.87
CA GLY A 185 -4.77 -5.36 -4.04
C GLY A 185 -4.48 -6.52 -3.09
N ILE A 186 -4.72 -6.33 -1.79
CA ILE A 186 -4.34 -7.31 -0.76
C ILE A 186 -5.50 -8.23 -0.37
N PHE A 187 -6.73 -7.72 -0.37
CA PHE A 187 -7.94 -8.45 0.05
C PHE A 187 -9.05 -8.47 -1.02
N PRO A 188 -8.77 -8.85 -2.29
CA PRO A 188 -9.78 -8.82 -3.35
C PRO A 188 -11.00 -9.69 -3.03
N ASP A 189 -10.79 -10.84 -2.39
CA ASP A 189 -11.87 -11.73 -1.97
C ASP A 189 -12.75 -11.10 -0.87
N TYR A 190 -12.22 -10.19 -0.04
CA TYR A 190 -13.00 -9.46 0.96
C TYR A 190 -14.03 -8.53 0.30
N ALA A 191 -13.60 -7.72 -0.66
CA ALA A 191 -14.48 -6.81 -1.38
C ALA A 191 -15.64 -7.58 -2.05
N GLU A 192 -15.36 -8.72 -2.67
CA GLU A 192 -16.37 -9.57 -3.31
C GLU A 192 -17.34 -10.18 -2.27
N ARG A 193 -16.81 -10.77 -1.18
CA ARG A 193 -17.61 -11.41 -0.12
C ARG A 193 -18.46 -10.43 0.66
N GLU A 194 -18.01 -9.22 0.87
CA GLU A 194 -18.82 -8.17 1.52
C GLU A 194 -20.00 -7.76 0.67
N TYR A 195 -19.87 -7.81 -0.66
CA TYR A 195 -20.94 -7.44 -1.58
C TYR A 195 -21.88 -8.60 -1.94
N ARG A 196 -21.35 -9.82 -2.13
CA ARG A 196 -22.12 -11.01 -2.54
C ARG A 196 -21.96 -12.18 -1.57
N TYR A 197 -22.98 -13.02 -1.52
CA TYR A 197 -22.88 -14.31 -0.83
C TYR A 197 -21.98 -15.26 -1.63
N PRO A 198 -20.97 -15.91 -0.99
CA PRO A 198 -19.94 -16.68 -1.70
C PRO A 198 -20.50 -17.91 -2.43
N PHE A 199 -21.64 -18.48 -1.99
CA PHE A 199 -22.22 -19.69 -2.59
C PHE A 199 -23.34 -19.37 -3.60
N SER A 200 -24.18 -18.38 -3.36
CA SER A 200 -25.32 -18.06 -4.24
C SER A 200 -24.99 -16.97 -5.27
N GLY A 201 -23.93 -16.20 -5.08
CA GLY A 201 -23.61 -15.04 -5.90
C GLY A 201 -24.62 -13.88 -5.76
N GLN A 202 -25.67 -14.03 -4.93
CA GLN A 202 -26.67 -13.00 -4.72
C GLN A 202 -26.08 -11.81 -3.95
N VAL A 203 -26.52 -10.61 -4.30
CA VAL A 203 -26.14 -9.39 -3.60
C VAL A 203 -26.68 -9.46 -2.16
N ARG A 204 -25.81 -9.19 -1.20
CA ARG A 204 -26.21 -9.14 0.20
C ARG A 204 -27.10 -7.92 0.46
N PRO A 205 -28.15 -8.04 1.27
CA PRO A 205 -28.99 -6.90 1.60
C PRO A 205 -28.17 -5.81 2.32
N PRO A 206 -28.52 -4.52 2.15
CA PRO A 206 -27.84 -3.43 2.86
C PRO A 206 -27.97 -3.63 4.38
N MET A 207 -26.87 -3.45 5.11
CA MET A 207 -26.91 -3.40 6.57
C MET A 207 -27.40 -2.01 7.02
N ARG A 208 -28.19 -1.97 8.11
CA ARG A 208 -28.69 -0.72 8.69
C ARG A 208 -27.53 0.24 8.97
N GLY A 209 -27.46 1.37 8.25
CA GLY A 209 -26.42 2.40 8.43
C GLY A 209 -25.09 2.16 7.71
N LYS A 210 -24.95 1.09 6.90
CA LYS A 210 -23.73 0.87 6.08
C LYS A 210 -24.12 0.59 4.63
N MET A 211 -23.65 1.42 3.71
CA MET A 211 -23.67 1.09 2.29
C MET A 211 -22.61 0.03 1.99
N ARG A 212 -22.93 -0.88 1.06
CA ARG A 212 -21.99 -1.89 0.56
C ARG A 212 -21.39 -1.38 -0.73
N ILE A 213 -20.07 -1.42 -0.82
CA ILE A 213 -19.33 -0.98 -1.99
C ILE A 213 -19.07 -2.19 -2.88
N ARG A 214 -19.38 -2.07 -4.18
CA ARG A 214 -18.99 -3.08 -5.16
C ARG A 214 -17.47 -3.00 -5.43
N PRO A 215 -16.82 -4.11 -5.81
CA PRO A 215 -15.42 -4.09 -6.20
C PRO A 215 -15.09 -3.02 -7.26
N GLU A 216 -15.98 -2.84 -8.24
CA GLU A 216 -15.83 -1.85 -9.30
C GLU A 216 -15.92 -0.41 -8.77
N ASP A 217 -16.70 -0.17 -7.72
CA ASP A 217 -16.83 1.16 -7.10
C ASP A 217 -15.57 1.49 -6.29
N TYR A 218 -14.88 0.51 -5.68
CA TYR A 218 -13.57 0.73 -5.06
C TYR A 218 -12.54 1.25 -6.07
N GLU A 219 -12.48 0.66 -7.26
CA GLU A 219 -11.57 1.13 -8.29
C GLU A 219 -11.91 2.54 -8.75
N LYS A 220 -13.19 2.80 -9.01
CA LYS A 220 -13.68 4.12 -9.44
C LYS A 220 -13.35 5.20 -8.42
N GLU A 221 -13.65 4.95 -7.15
CA GLU A 221 -13.36 5.91 -6.08
C GLU A 221 -11.84 6.04 -5.84
N GLY A 222 -11.07 4.95 -5.86
CA GLY A 222 -9.62 4.98 -5.75
C GLY A 222 -8.98 5.88 -6.81
N ARG A 223 -9.35 5.69 -8.07
CA ARG A 223 -8.89 6.54 -9.18
C ARG A 223 -9.31 8.00 -8.99
N ARG A 224 -10.58 8.24 -8.63
CA ARG A 224 -11.08 9.59 -8.39
C ARG A 224 -10.29 10.32 -7.31
N PHE A 225 -10.05 9.66 -6.19
CA PHE A 225 -9.36 10.28 -5.06
C PHE A 225 -7.85 10.44 -5.30
N TYR A 226 -7.19 9.54 -6.04
CA TYR A 226 -5.82 9.80 -6.50
C TYR A 226 -5.74 11.02 -7.45
N LYS A 227 -6.74 11.21 -8.33
CA LYS A 227 -6.81 12.43 -9.14
C LYS A 227 -6.92 13.69 -8.28
N LEU A 228 -7.86 13.70 -7.32
CA LEU A 228 -8.02 14.83 -6.40
C LEU A 228 -6.73 15.10 -5.60
N ALA A 229 -6.06 14.05 -5.15
CA ALA A 229 -4.77 14.17 -4.48
C ALA A 229 -3.69 14.75 -5.40
N ALA A 230 -3.61 14.31 -6.67
CA ALA A 230 -2.64 14.79 -7.65
C ALA A 230 -2.83 16.28 -7.99
N GLU A 231 -4.08 16.73 -8.06
CA GLU A 231 -4.45 18.13 -8.36
C GLU A 231 -4.21 19.07 -7.17
N HIS A 232 -4.12 18.55 -5.95
CA HIS A 232 -3.99 19.34 -4.74
C HIS A 232 -2.61 20.04 -4.66
N HIS A 233 -2.60 21.33 -4.26
CA HIS A 233 -1.37 22.13 -4.22
C HIS A 233 -0.29 21.51 -3.31
N SER A 234 -0.66 21.02 -2.12
CA SER A 234 0.28 20.40 -1.19
C SER A 234 0.93 19.11 -1.74
N ALA A 235 0.27 18.40 -2.67
CA ALA A 235 0.89 17.24 -3.31
C ALA A 235 2.08 17.64 -4.19
N ARG A 236 2.01 18.81 -4.85
CA ARG A 236 3.13 19.36 -5.63
C ARG A 236 4.28 19.80 -4.73
N GLU A 237 3.97 20.43 -3.60
CA GLU A 237 4.97 20.83 -2.61
C GLU A 237 5.69 19.62 -1.98
N MET A 238 5.00 18.48 -1.86
CA MET A 238 5.53 17.22 -1.35
C MET A 238 6.17 16.35 -2.45
N GLU A 239 6.21 16.80 -3.69
CA GLU A 239 6.71 16.04 -4.85
C GLU A 239 5.94 14.70 -5.09
N LEU A 240 4.66 14.63 -4.68
CA LEU A 240 3.79 13.44 -4.80
C LEU A 240 2.79 13.51 -5.97
N SER A 241 2.64 14.67 -6.60
CA SER A 241 1.63 14.86 -7.65
C SER A 241 1.77 13.86 -8.78
N ASP A 242 3.00 13.60 -9.25
CA ASP A 242 3.26 12.67 -10.36
C ASP A 242 2.95 11.22 -9.95
N VAL A 243 3.28 10.82 -8.70
CA VAL A 243 2.94 9.49 -8.17
C VAL A 243 1.42 9.30 -8.12
N PHE A 244 0.67 10.33 -7.68
CA PHE A 244 -0.79 10.23 -7.64
C PHE A 244 -1.42 10.20 -9.04
N TRP A 245 -0.86 10.95 -10.01
CA TRP A 245 -1.27 10.85 -11.41
C TRP A 245 -0.99 9.46 -11.99
N ASP A 246 0.20 8.90 -11.74
CA ASP A 246 0.54 7.54 -12.15
C ASP A 246 -0.45 6.52 -11.59
N LEU A 247 -0.82 6.63 -10.30
CA LEU A 247 -1.79 5.76 -9.66
C LEU A 247 -3.22 5.95 -10.16
N HIS A 248 -3.62 7.20 -10.47
CA HIS A 248 -4.90 7.50 -11.10
C HIS A 248 -5.03 6.81 -12.47
N GLU A 249 -4.02 6.99 -13.32
CA GLU A 249 -4.05 6.50 -14.69
C GLU A 249 -3.86 4.97 -14.77
N ASN A 250 -2.97 4.45 -13.94
CA ASN A 250 -2.54 3.05 -13.96
C ASN A 250 -3.00 2.24 -12.74
N PHE A 251 -4.16 2.54 -12.17
CA PHE A 251 -4.67 1.89 -10.96
C PHE A 251 -4.67 0.36 -11.06
N GLN A 252 -5.08 -0.19 -12.21
CA GLN A 252 -5.05 -1.63 -12.45
C GLN A 252 -3.62 -2.20 -12.47
N LYS A 253 -2.66 -1.46 -13.03
CA LYS A 253 -1.24 -1.87 -13.01
C LYS A 253 -0.68 -1.85 -11.59
N ALA A 254 -1.09 -0.86 -10.75
CA ALA A 254 -0.68 -0.78 -9.35
C ALA A 254 -1.30 -1.90 -8.50
N LYS A 255 -2.54 -2.32 -8.80
CA LYS A 255 -3.23 -3.41 -8.11
C LYS A 255 -2.55 -4.78 -8.31
N LYS A 256 -2.05 -5.07 -9.51
CA LYS A 256 -1.50 -6.39 -9.88
C LYS A 256 -0.33 -6.86 -9.01
N PRO A 257 0.71 -6.06 -8.76
CA PRO A 257 1.78 -6.46 -7.85
C PRO A 257 1.29 -6.70 -6.43
N LEU A 258 0.29 -5.97 -5.95
CA LEU A 258 -0.29 -6.19 -4.64
C LEU A 258 -1.07 -7.52 -4.58
N ASN A 259 -1.80 -7.87 -5.64
CA ASN A 259 -2.43 -9.19 -5.75
C ASN A 259 -1.36 -10.30 -5.76
N PHE A 260 -0.24 -10.09 -6.46
CA PHE A 260 0.87 -11.04 -6.49
C PHE A 260 1.48 -11.23 -5.10
N ILE A 261 1.74 -10.13 -4.35
CA ILE A 261 2.17 -10.18 -2.94
C ILE A 261 1.19 -11.03 -2.12
N ALA A 262 -0.09 -10.71 -2.23
CA ALA A 262 -1.13 -11.34 -1.44
C ALA A 262 -1.27 -12.84 -1.71
N GLU A 263 -1.11 -13.27 -2.97
CA GLU A 263 -1.30 -14.67 -3.38
C GLU A 263 -0.02 -15.52 -3.21
N HIS A 264 1.17 -14.96 -3.39
CA HIS A 264 2.41 -15.73 -3.40
C HIS A 264 3.23 -15.61 -2.12
N TYR A 265 3.25 -14.42 -1.50
CA TYR A 265 4.12 -14.19 -0.35
C TYR A 265 3.38 -14.09 0.98
N LEU A 266 2.12 -13.62 0.97
CA LEU A 266 1.35 -13.42 2.19
C LEU A 266 0.19 -14.39 2.38
N LEU A 267 0.02 -15.41 1.55
CA LEU A 267 -1.17 -16.27 1.47
C LEU A 267 -1.69 -16.74 2.84
N TYR A 268 -0.80 -17.17 3.73
CA TYR A 268 -1.12 -17.64 5.08
C TYR A 268 -0.80 -16.63 6.20
N LYS A 269 -0.19 -15.49 5.85
CA LYS A 269 0.31 -14.51 6.81
C LYS A 269 -0.47 -13.19 6.76
N ARG A 270 -1.43 -13.02 5.83
CA ARG A 270 -2.16 -11.75 5.64
C ARG A 270 -2.82 -11.24 6.92
N SER A 271 -3.55 -12.10 7.62
CA SER A 271 -4.20 -11.74 8.89
C SER A 271 -3.20 -11.44 10.01
N LYS A 272 -1.98 -11.98 9.97
CA LYS A 272 -0.92 -11.69 10.93
C LYS A 272 -0.32 -10.30 10.70
N PHE A 273 -0.25 -9.85 9.45
CA PHE A 273 0.37 -8.57 9.09
C PHE A 273 -0.61 -7.39 9.08
N PHE A 274 -1.87 -7.64 8.82
CA PHE A 274 -2.91 -6.62 8.67
C PHE A 274 -4.14 -6.88 9.57
N GLY A 275 -4.02 -7.72 10.59
CA GLY A 275 -5.10 -8.15 11.48
C GLY A 275 -5.41 -7.22 12.63
#